data_04c77f1252392608e30d6f59e563d02e
#
_entry.id   04c77f1252392608e30d6f59e563d02e
#
_cell.length_a   1.000
_cell.length_b   1.000
_cell.length_c   1.000
_cell.angle_alpha   90.00
_cell.angle_beta   90.00
_cell.angle_gamma   90.00
#
_symmetry.space_group_name_H-M   'P 1'
#
loop_
_entity.id
_entity.type
_entity.pdbx_description
1 polymer ?
#
loop_
_entity_poly.entity_id
_entity_poly.type
_entity_poly.pdbx_seq_one_letter_code
_entity_poly.pdbx_strand_id
1 'polypeptide(L)'
;MVNIPDDAVAQGIATLEALLNTGNAAGLLQHTKARSDETVAYRFPLPTDYLGIERTLHIGFPKGFPSAGLNLYVDPSPWLVWPHATKTGLCLHGFKEEPVTGSPDTVVRDSINRLKKILSLSIQGANADKRNLEFQNEITSYWIRQHGRSVRNVLLIGRPEFASELFALSDSRYIVPSGYESVWLSSDIKALGSHARRIMGRQVTIRSPHAGGFFVKLKSFPGLVFPAPAELLSWILPHVSEADATKLSTWFSTSSSLISRWLILELPGKAGAPLYTLNVFAKVDTRRRSPFFGSRSARRKPLAITGQHPAIIYSSRLNVIDRTDFYARDLSGSIRGLEAAHVVFIGVGSLGGAVASQLARSGLKHLTLIDPDTFESANMGRHVLGMDDLGKFKVDALKTRLMRDHPTSEVKAFNTYVQFALEDKPDLLQTADLVIITTADWESEASLWKLKAKGQSWAFIQGWSEPHTLVGHALASPQGDYDGRHLFSDNGDFSHKYTEWPEGGIVPLPACGESFIPGNAAGMNTIATMITQASIQYLNGIKKESLWLTSINRPADAQVQGGTYIGPDLPTGTIQTVLERAWPESTHEAGK
;
A
#
# COMPACT_ATOMS: atom_id res chain seq x y z
N MET A 1 -23.10 30.31 -1.90
CA MET A 1 -22.17 31.03 -2.76
C MET A 1 -21.45 32.03 -1.89
N VAL A 2 -20.16 31.85 -1.65
CA VAL A 2 -19.33 32.85 -0.97
C VAL A 2 -19.13 34.00 -1.96
N ASN A 3 -19.57 35.20 -1.63
CA ASN A 3 -19.26 36.39 -2.39
C ASN A 3 -17.74 36.55 -2.38
N ILE A 4 -17.07 36.25 -3.50
CA ILE A 4 -15.65 36.52 -3.70
C ILE A 4 -15.60 38.04 -3.95
N PRO A 5 -14.86 38.81 -3.14
CA PRO A 5 -14.79 40.25 -3.33
C PRO A 5 -14.18 40.56 -4.70
N ASP A 6 -14.76 41.50 -5.43
CA ASP A 6 -14.17 42.10 -6.65
C ASP A 6 -12.72 42.59 -6.43
N ASP A 7 -12.39 42.89 -5.19
CA ASP A 7 -11.07 43.27 -4.71
C ASP A 7 -9.99 42.19 -4.89
N ALA A 8 -10.33 40.89 -4.73
CA ALA A 8 -9.33 39.81 -4.88
C ALA A 8 -8.85 39.67 -6.33
N VAL A 9 -9.76 39.78 -7.29
CA VAL A 9 -9.41 39.75 -8.73
C VAL A 9 -8.58 40.99 -9.09
N ALA A 10 -8.94 42.16 -8.58
CA ALA A 10 -8.18 43.39 -8.82
C ALA A 10 -6.74 43.30 -8.27
N GLN A 11 -6.55 42.76 -7.06
CA GLN A 11 -5.23 42.52 -6.50
C GLN A 11 -4.43 41.51 -7.34
N GLY A 12 -5.08 40.43 -7.80
CA GLY A 12 -4.45 39.45 -8.67
C GLY A 12 -4.01 40.02 -10.00
N ILE A 13 -4.81 40.89 -10.61
CA ILE A 13 -4.48 41.60 -11.85
C ILE A 13 -3.26 42.52 -11.63
N ALA A 14 -3.26 43.32 -10.58
CA ALA A 14 -2.13 44.20 -10.26
C ALA A 14 -0.82 43.41 -10.11
N THR A 15 -0.89 42.24 -9.46
CA THR A 15 0.25 41.32 -9.34
C THR A 15 0.68 40.77 -10.71
N LEU A 16 -0.27 40.33 -11.54
CA LEU A 16 0.01 39.81 -12.88
C LEU A 16 0.71 40.88 -13.75
N GLU A 17 0.20 42.13 -13.74
CA GLU A 17 0.79 43.26 -14.44
C GLU A 17 2.21 43.54 -13.93
N ALA A 18 2.42 43.57 -12.62
CA ALA A 18 3.75 43.78 -12.04
C ALA A 18 4.75 42.67 -12.44
N LEU A 19 4.29 41.46 -12.69
CA LEU A 19 5.16 40.33 -13.08
C LEU A 19 5.46 40.26 -14.58
N LEU A 20 4.51 40.62 -15.42
CA LEU A 20 4.59 40.45 -16.88
C LEU A 20 4.78 41.76 -17.66
N ASN A 21 4.47 42.89 -17.07
CA ASN A 21 4.57 44.20 -17.75
C ASN A 21 5.90 44.92 -17.43
N THR A 22 7.02 44.18 -17.50
CA THR A 22 8.35 44.69 -17.15
C THR A 22 9.33 44.56 -18.30
N GLY A 23 10.25 45.49 -18.44
CA GLY A 23 11.30 45.45 -19.45
C GLY A 23 10.75 45.36 -20.88
N ASN A 24 11.31 44.45 -21.69
CA ASN A 24 10.89 44.21 -23.07
C ASN A 24 9.47 43.64 -23.22
N ALA A 25 8.84 43.24 -22.12
CA ALA A 25 7.47 42.71 -22.10
C ALA A 25 6.41 43.78 -21.80
N ALA A 26 6.83 45.04 -21.55
CA ALA A 26 5.91 46.14 -21.28
C ALA A 26 4.95 46.34 -22.46
N GLY A 27 3.64 46.38 -22.17
CA GLY A 27 2.57 46.58 -23.17
C GLY A 27 2.17 45.31 -23.96
N LEU A 28 2.81 44.14 -23.70
CA LEU A 28 2.45 42.90 -24.37
C LEU A 28 1.24 42.19 -23.73
N LEU A 29 0.94 42.47 -22.48
CA LEU A 29 -0.24 41.96 -21.79
C LEU A 29 -1.49 42.74 -22.25
N GLN A 30 -2.41 42.05 -22.91
CA GLN A 30 -3.60 42.66 -23.49
C GLN A 30 -4.87 41.98 -23.00
N HIS A 31 -5.91 42.76 -22.73
CA HIS A 31 -7.24 42.19 -22.42
C HIS A 31 -7.75 41.33 -23.58
N THR A 32 -8.42 40.22 -23.22
CA THR A 32 -9.10 39.36 -24.17
C THR A 32 -10.45 38.91 -23.62
N LYS A 33 -11.23 38.23 -24.45
CA LYS A 33 -12.54 37.72 -24.05
C LYS A 33 -12.37 36.60 -23.02
N ALA A 34 -12.96 36.79 -21.84
CA ALA A 34 -13.03 35.75 -20.80
C ALA A 34 -13.90 34.58 -21.25
N ARG A 35 -13.55 33.36 -20.81
CA ARG A 35 -14.36 32.15 -21.00
C ARG A 35 -15.52 32.11 -20.01
N SER A 36 -16.44 31.16 -20.16
CA SER A 36 -17.67 31.08 -19.34
C SER A 36 -17.42 30.86 -17.85
N ASP A 37 -16.29 30.27 -17.50
CA ASP A 37 -15.82 30.00 -16.13
C ASP A 37 -14.86 31.04 -15.56
N GLU A 38 -14.56 32.08 -16.32
CA GLU A 38 -13.63 33.15 -15.97
C GLU A 38 -14.36 34.48 -15.72
N THR A 39 -13.78 35.31 -14.87
CA THR A 39 -14.24 36.70 -14.59
C THR A 39 -13.60 37.68 -15.54
N VAL A 40 -12.28 37.56 -15.76
CA VAL A 40 -11.48 38.39 -16.64
C VAL A 40 -10.37 37.58 -17.27
N ALA A 41 -9.91 37.93 -18.45
CA ALA A 41 -8.83 37.25 -19.14
C ALA A 41 -7.90 38.19 -19.89
N TYR A 42 -6.67 37.73 -20.03
CA TYR A 42 -5.59 38.42 -20.75
C TYR A 42 -4.96 37.47 -21.77
N ARG A 43 -4.35 38.05 -22.80
CA ARG A 43 -3.45 37.38 -23.73
C ARG A 43 -2.05 37.94 -23.61
N PHE A 44 -1.06 37.04 -23.78
CA PHE A 44 0.34 37.40 -23.72
C PHE A 44 1.13 36.61 -24.76
N PRO A 45 1.94 37.22 -25.66
CA PRO A 45 2.76 36.49 -26.60
C PRO A 45 3.87 35.76 -25.87
N LEU A 46 4.10 34.51 -26.23
CA LEU A 46 5.18 33.68 -25.66
C LEU A 46 6.41 33.74 -26.57
N PRO A 47 7.62 33.48 -26.05
CA PRO A 47 8.78 33.19 -26.86
C PRO A 47 8.50 32.00 -27.80
N THR A 48 9.09 32.03 -28.99
CA THR A 48 9.00 30.96 -29.97
C THR A 48 9.40 29.61 -29.34
N ASP A 49 8.61 28.57 -29.56
CA ASP A 49 8.89 27.27 -29.01
C ASP A 49 10.05 26.55 -29.73
N TYR A 50 10.47 25.42 -29.20
CA TYR A 50 11.61 24.66 -29.76
C TYR A 50 11.35 24.09 -31.16
N LEU A 51 10.11 24.08 -31.65
CA LEU A 51 9.73 23.70 -33.01
C LEU A 51 9.65 24.92 -33.96
N GLY A 52 9.95 26.13 -33.47
CA GLY A 52 9.85 27.37 -34.25
C GLY A 52 8.42 27.93 -34.35
N ILE A 53 7.50 27.49 -33.50
CA ILE A 53 6.10 27.94 -33.54
C ILE A 53 5.90 29.09 -32.57
N GLU A 54 5.33 30.19 -33.05
CA GLU A 54 4.86 31.30 -32.21
C GLU A 54 3.55 30.94 -31.52
N ARG A 55 3.47 31.24 -30.22
CA ARG A 55 2.30 30.91 -29.40
C ARG A 55 1.87 32.09 -28.56
N THR A 56 0.58 32.10 -28.26
CA THR A 56 -0.04 33.12 -27.39
C THR A 56 -0.59 32.43 -26.14
N LEU A 57 -0.28 32.97 -24.97
CA LEU A 57 -0.82 32.51 -23.69
C LEU A 57 -2.13 33.25 -23.41
N HIS A 58 -3.17 32.55 -23.08
CA HIS A 58 -4.39 33.04 -22.46
C HIS A 58 -4.28 32.84 -20.95
N ILE A 59 -4.51 33.92 -20.19
CA ILE A 59 -4.45 33.94 -18.72
C ILE A 59 -5.84 34.33 -18.22
N GLY A 60 -6.58 33.39 -17.69
CA GLY A 60 -7.93 33.61 -17.16
C GLY A 60 -7.98 33.56 -15.64
N PHE A 61 -8.69 34.53 -15.05
CA PHE A 61 -9.02 34.48 -13.62
C PHE A 61 -10.33 33.74 -13.46
N PRO A 62 -10.30 32.51 -12.87
CA PRO A 62 -11.52 31.70 -12.71
C PRO A 62 -12.49 32.35 -11.70
N LYS A 63 -13.77 32.08 -11.81
CA LYS A 63 -14.81 32.56 -10.87
C LYS A 63 -14.55 32.17 -9.41
N GLY A 64 -13.73 31.15 -9.17
CA GLY A 64 -13.31 30.72 -7.84
C GLY A 64 -11.98 31.28 -7.35
N PHE A 65 -11.38 32.25 -8.07
CA PHE A 65 -10.14 32.92 -7.67
C PHE A 65 -10.31 33.70 -6.34
N PRO A 66 -9.36 33.64 -5.37
CA PRO A 66 -8.05 33.00 -5.37
C PRO A 66 -8.05 31.55 -4.81
N SER A 67 -9.22 30.95 -4.53
CA SER A 67 -9.31 29.54 -4.09
C SER A 67 -8.97 28.55 -5.22
N ALA A 68 -9.00 29.00 -6.47
CA ALA A 68 -8.51 28.29 -7.65
C ALA A 68 -7.40 29.13 -8.31
N GLY A 69 -6.36 28.45 -8.82
CA GLY A 69 -5.27 29.08 -9.56
C GLY A 69 -5.72 29.65 -10.92
N LEU A 70 -4.83 30.37 -11.61
CA LEU A 70 -5.12 30.91 -12.93
C LEU A 70 -5.38 29.80 -13.96
N ASN A 71 -6.34 30.03 -14.84
CA ASN A 71 -6.53 29.22 -16.05
C ASN A 71 -5.50 29.66 -17.10
N LEU A 72 -4.59 28.75 -17.48
CA LEU A 72 -3.58 29.00 -18.48
C LEU A 72 -3.79 28.14 -19.71
N TYR A 73 -3.97 28.75 -20.87
CA TYR A 73 -4.14 28.10 -22.15
C TYR A 73 -3.14 28.66 -23.16
N VAL A 74 -2.69 27.83 -24.05
CA VAL A 74 -1.72 28.23 -25.09
C VAL A 74 -2.32 27.92 -26.46
N ASP A 75 -2.26 28.92 -27.36
CA ASP A 75 -2.75 28.85 -28.72
C ASP A 75 -1.63 29.20 -29.73
N PRO A 76 -1.42 28.35 -30.75
CA PRO A 76 -2.01 27.03 -30.97
C PRO A 76 -1.63 26.03 -29.86
N SER A 77 -2.53 25.05 -29.59
CA SER A 77 -2.37 24.10 -28.49
C SER A 77 -1.06 23.32 -28.58
N PRO A 78 -0.21 23.28 -27.52
CA PRO A 78 1.03 22.54 -27.49
C PRO A 78 0.87 21.08 -27.04
N TRP A 79 -0.33 20.50 -27.18
CA TRP A 79 -0.63 19.14 -26.82
C TRP A 79 0.33 18.15 -27.52
N LEU A 80 0.98 17.26 -26.76
CA LEU A 80 2.03 16.32 -27.18
C LEU A 80 3.32 17.00 -27.69
N VAL A 81 3.43 18.31 -27.55
CA VAL A 81 4.62 19.10 -27.89
C VAL A 81 5.32 19.61 -26.65
N TRP A 82 4.59 20.16 -25.70
CA TRP A 82 5.14 20.63 -24.43
C TRP A 82 4.83 19.66 -23.30
N PRO A 83 5.77 19.43 -22.35
CA PRO A 83 5.45 18.77 -21.10
C PRO A 83 4.35 19.51 -20.37
N HIS A 84 3.54 18.78 -19.60
CA HIS A 84 2.42 19.32 -18.84
C HIS A 84 1.33 20.01 -19.68
N ALA A 85 1.36 19.90 -21.01
CA ALA A 85 0.27 20.37 -21.87
C ALA A 85 -0.84 19.32 -21.95
N THR A 86 -2.09 19.83 -21.92
CA THR A 86 -3.30 19.06 -22.19
C THR A 86 -4.00 19.57 -23.42
N LYS A 87 -5.04 18.89 -23.90
CA LYS A 87 -5.84 19.37 -25.02
C LYS A 87 -6.52 20.73 -24.73
N THR A 88 -6.73 21.04 -23.46
CA THR A 88 -7.55 22.17 -23.00
C THR A 88 -6.80 23.18 -22.14
N GLY A 89 -5.48 23.04 -21.95
CA GLY A 89 -4.70 23.96 -21.13
C GLY A 89 -3.37 23.39 -20.68
N LEU A 90 -2.74 24.04 -19.71
CA LEU A 90 -1.52 23.58 -19.07
C LEU A 90 -1.82 22.98 -17.70
N CYS A 91 -1.18 21.86 -17.37
CA CYS A 91 -1.19 21.28 -16.04
C CYS A 91 -0.07 21.95 -15.21
N LEU A 92 -0.40 22.93 -14.40
CA LEU A 92 0.58 23.67 -13.61
C LEU A 92 1.06 22.89 -12.39
N HIS A 93 0.24 21.97 -11.90
CA HIS A 93 0.50 21.23 -10.68
C HIS A 93 0.86 19.78 -11.06
N GLY A 94 2.12 19.46 -10.88
CA GLY A 94 2.60 18.07 -11.01
C GLY A 94 2.02 17.20 -9.90
N PHE A 95 2.20 15.90 -10.02
CA PHE A 95 1.61 14.86 -9.15
C PHE A 95 1.88 15.02 -7.64
N LYS A 96 2.82 15.90 -7.25
CA LYS A 96 3.25 16.10 -5.85
C LYS A 96 3.06 17.54 -5.36
N GLU A 97 2.53 18.40 -6.19
CA GLU A 97 2.43 19.82 -5.86
C GLU A 97 0.96 20.21 -5.70
N GLU A 98 0.55 20.51 -4.47
CA GLU A 98 -0.79 21.07 -4.23
C GLU A 98 -0.89 22.48 -4.78
N PRO A 99 -2.06 22.89 -5.31
CA PRO A 99 -2.30 24.26 -5.69
C PRO A 99 -2.10 25.18 -4.48
N VAL A 100 -1.34 26.26 -4.66
CA VAL A 100 -1.23 27.27 -3.62
C VAL A 100 -2.56 27.97 -3.48
N THR A 101 -3.12 27.93 -2.28
CA THR A 101 -4.30 28.69 -1.89
C THR A 101 -3.85 29.80 -0.92
N GLY A 102 -4.50 30.94 -0.93
CA GLY A 102 -4.15 32.02 -0.02
C GLY A 102 -4.45 33.39 -0.58
N SER A 103 -3.51 34.35 -0.42
CA SER A 103 -3.69 35.70 -0.97
C SER A 103 -3.66 35.71 -2.50
N PRO A 104 -4.39 36.60 -3.16
CA PRO A 104 -4.38 36.77 -4.61
C PRO A 104 -2.98 36.87 -5.21
N ASP A 105 -2.10 37.61 -4.56
CA ASP A 105 -0.70 37.81 -4.94
C ASP A 105 0.06 36.47 -4.96
N THR A 106 -0.08 35.66 -3.90
CA THR A 106 0.60 34.36 -3.79
C THR A 106 0.15 33.39 -4.88
N VAL A 107 -1.15 33.32 -5.15
CA VAL A 107 -1.72 32.41 -6.17
C VAL A 107 -1.26 32.78 -7.58
N VAL A 108 -1.23 34.08 -7.90
CA VAL A 108 -0.73 34.57 -9.21
C VAL A 108 0.76 34.28 -9.36
N ARG A 109 1.58 34.61 -8.36
CA ARG A 109 3.03 34.35 -8.38
C ARG A 109 3.34 32.86 -8.55
N ASP A 110 2.64 31.99 -7.82
CA ASP A 110 2.80 30.52 -7.96
C ASP A 110 2.46 30.07 -9.38
N SER A 111 1.31 30.48 -9.91
CA SER A 111 0.87 30.12 -11.27
C SER A 111 1.89 30.55 -12.33
N ILE A 112 2.41 31.77 -12.24
CA ILE A 112 3.41 32.29 -13.18
C ILE A 112 4.77 31.60 -13.01
N ASN A 113 5.19 31.30 -11.78
CA ASN A 113 6.45 30.60 -11.54
C ASN A 113 6.40 29.16 -12.10
N ARG A 114 5.26 28.48 -11.99
CA ARG A 114 5.04 27.16 -12.59
C ARG A 114 5.02 27.23 -14.11
N LEU A 115 4.37 28.23 -14.68
CA LEU A 115 4.43 28.48 -16.11
C LEU A 115 5.88 28.67 -16.58
N LYS A 116 6.69 29.47 -15.88
CA LYS A 116 8.12 29.65 -16.19
C LYS A 116 8.89 28.32 -16.22
N LYS A 117 8.60 27.39 -15.30
CA LYS A 117 9.21 26.04 -15.33
C LYS A 117 8.84 25.28 -16.61
N ILE A 118 7.56 25.31 -17.02
CA ILE A 118 7.12 24.65 -18.27
C ILE A 118 7.79 25.32 -19.48
N LEU A 119 7.81 26.63 -19.52
CA LEU A 119 8.45 27.39 -20.61
C LEU A 119 9.94 27.08 -20.72
N SER A 120 10.66 26.92 -19.60
CA SER A 120 12.09 26.56 -19.60
C SER A 120 12.40 25.24 -20.29
N LEU A 121 11.39 24.36 -20.43
CA LEU A 121 11.48 23.08 -21.15
C LEU A 121 10.97 23.16 -22.59
N SER A 122 10.27 24.24 -22.95
CA SER A 122 9.42 24.28 -24.14
C SER A 122 9.80 25.34 -25.16
N ILE A 123 10.53 26.39 -24.78
CA ILE A 123 10.97 27.46 -25.67
C ILE A 123 12.22 27.09 -26.45
N GLN A 124 12.55 27.88 -27.47
CA GLN A 124 13.76 27.73 -28.27
C GLN A 124 15.01 27.74 -27.37
N GLY A 125 15.94 26.81 -27.62
CA GLY A 125 17.15 26.63 -26.79
C GLY A 125 16.95 25.79 -25.51
N ALA A 126 15.72 25.34 -25.20
CA ALA A 126 15.47 24.45 -24.07
C ALA A 126 16.19 23.10 -24.20
N ASN A 127 16.60 22.53 -23.06
CA ASN A 127 17.29 21.25 -23.02
C ASN A 127 16.36 20.09 -23.40
N ALA A 128 16.66 19.42 -24.51
CA ALA A 128 15.86 18.32 -25.05
C ALA A 128 15.80 17.09 -24.10
N ASP A 129 16.90 16.77 -23.43
CA ASP A 129 16.94 15.60 -22.55
C ASP A 129 16.07 15.80 -21.33
N LYS A 130 16.12 16.98 -20.70
CA LYS A 130 15.22 17.34 -19.60
C LYS A 130 13.76 17.30 -20.04
N ARG A 131 13.43 17.85 -21.20
CA ARG A 131 12.08 17.79 -21.74
C ARG A 131 11.60 16.37 -21.98
N ASN A 132 12.45 15.53 -22.58
CA ASN A 132 12.13 14.12 -22.82
C ASN A 132 11.91 13.35 -21.52
N LEU A 133 12.71 13.62 -20.49
CA LEU A 133 12.56 13.03 -19.18
C LEU A 133 11.20 13.39 -18.54
N GLU A 134 10.78 14.64 -18.64
CA GLU A 134 9.45 15.06 -18.15
C GLU A 134 8.31 14.35 -18.90
N PHE A 135 8.42 14.19 -20.20
CA PHE A 135 7.45 13.38 -20.95
C PHE A 135 7.41 11.93 -20.49
N GLN A 136 8.57 11.30 -20.25
CA GLN A 136 8.65 9.92 -19.79
C GLN A 136 8.05 9.75 -18.39
N ASN A 137 8.22 10.72 -17.49
CA ASN A 137 7.65 10.71 -16.14
C ASN A 137 6.11 10.69 -16.16
N GLU A 138 5.47 11.25 -17.19
CA GLU A 138 4.03 11.36 -17.32
C GLU A 138 3.43 10.58 -18.51
N ILE A 139 4.20 9.72 -19.15
CA ILE A 139 3.83 9.10 -20.46
C ILE A 139 2.47 8.40 -20.43
N THR A 140 2.15 7.71 -19.35
CA THR A 140 0.86 7.00 -19.20
C THR A 140 -0.33 7.95 -19.17
N SER A 141 -0.15 9.16 -18.64
CA SER A 141 -1.19 10.19 -18.62
C SER A 141 -1.52 10.68 -20.04
N TYR A 142 -0.50 10.83 -20.89
CA TYR A 142 -0.70 11.19 -22.30
C TYR A 142 -1.44 10.08 -23.05
N TRP A 143 -1.06 8.82 -22.87
CA TRP A 143 -1.70 7.69 -23.55
C TRP A 143 -3.17 7.52 -23.14
N ILE A 144 -3.47 7.60 -21.83
CA ILE A 144 -4.86 7.49 -21.32
C ILE A 144 -5.78 8.55 -21.95
N ARG A 145 -5.26 9.77 -22.15
CA ARG A 145 -6.04 10.88 -22.75
C ARG A 145 -6.28 10.73 -24.25
N GLN A 146 -5.55 9.81 -24.92
CA GLN A 146 -5.71 9.56 -26.36
C GLN A 146 -6.73 8.48 -26.66
N HIS A 147 -6.87 7.45 -25.82
CA HIS A 147 -7.75 6.29 -26.11
C HIS A 147 -8.77 5.97 -25.01
N GLY A 148 -8.78 6.69 -23.92
CA GLY A 148 -9.79 6.56 -22.86
C GLY A 148 -9.53 5.41 -21.88
N ARG A 149 -10.44 5.26 -20.92
CA ARG A 149 -10.40 4.23 -19.87
C ARG A 149 -11.52 3.22 -20.00
N SER A 150 -11.17 1.96 -19.75
CA SER A 150 -12.12 0.89 -19.49
C SER A 150 -12.75 1.05 -18.11
N VAL A 151 -14.00 0.66 -17.97
CA VAL A 151 -14.67 0.55 -16.66
C VAL A 151 -14.19 -0.66 -15.84
N ARG A 152 -13.50 -1.61 -16.46
CA ARG A 152 -12.99 -2.82 -15.80
C ARG A 152 -11.67 -2.55 -15.10
N ASN A 153 -11.58 -2.98 -13.85
CA ASN A 153 -10.32 -3.03 -13.10
C ASN A 153 -9.59 -4.35 -13.37
N VAL A 154 -8.27 -4.31 -13.31
CA VAL A 154 -7.42 -5.49 -13.43
C VAL A 154 -6.67 -5.69 -12.12
N LEU A 155 -6.67 -6.93 -11.61
CA LEU A 155 -5.81 -7.38 -10.53
C LEU A 155 -4.75 -8.30 -11.12
N LEU A 156 -3.47 -7.94 -10.99
CA LEU A 156 -2.35 -8.80 -11.34
C LEU A 156 -1.82 -9.48 -10.08
N ILE A 157 -1.93 -10.80 -10.01
CA ILE A 157 -1.52 -11.60 -8.86
C ILE A 157 -0.12 -12.14 -9.13
N GLY A 158 0.86 -11.61 -8.41
CA GLY A 158 2.27 -11.78 -8.66
C GLY A 158 2.73 -11.01 -9.91
N ARG A 159 3.80 -10.24 -9.79
CA ARG A 159 4.42 -9.55 -10.92
C ARG A 159 5.27 -10.56 -11.71
N PRO A 160 5.00 -10.82 -13.00
CA PRO A 160 5.82 -11.74 -13.77
C PRO A 160 7.26 -11.22 -13.91
N GLU A 161 8.22 -12.12 -13.76
CA GLU A 161 9.64 -11.79 -13.93
C GLU A 161 10.04 -11.68 -15.40
N PHE A 162 9.37 -12.43 -16.26
CA PHE A 162 9.62 -12.50 -17.71
C PHE A 162 8.33 -12.32 -18.50
N ALA A 163 8.48 -12.01 -19.80
CA ALA A 163 7.37 -11.97 -20.73
C ALA A 163 6.63 -13.31 -20.76
N SER A 164 5.33 -13.28 -20.48
CA SER A 164 4.54 -14.48 -20.27
C SER A 164 3.04 -14.26 -20.57
N GLU A 165 2.39 -15.34 -20.96
CA GLU A 165 0.94 -15.40 -21.02
C GLU A 165 0.34 -15.36 -19.60
N LEU A 166 -0.81 -14.72 -19.47
CA LEU A 166 -1.52 -14.56 -18.21
C LEU A 166 -2.85 -15.32 -18.26
N PHE A 167 -3.05 -16.18 -17.26
CA PHE A 167 -4.34 -16.78 -16.98
C PHE A 167 -5.30 -15.72 -16.46
N ALA A 168 -6.56 -15.78 -16.84
CA ALA A 168 -7.58 -14.83 -16.42
C ALA A 168 -8.71 -15.52 -15.65
N LEU A 169 -9.09 -14.95 -14.53
CA LEU A 169 -10.34 -15.24 -13.85
C LEU A 169 -11.22 -13.99 -13.92
N SER A 170 -12.41 -14.13 -14.52
CA SER A 170 -13.44 -13.09 -14.51
C SER A 170 -14.59 -13.60 -13.65
N ASP A 171 -14.83 -12.98 -12.52
CA ASP A 171 -16.01 -13.24 -11.70
C ASP A 171 -16.89 -11.98 -11.66
N SER A 172 -17.96 -12.02 -12.43
CA SER A 172 -18.95 -10.92 -12.50
C SER A 172 -19.65 -10.64 -11.16
N ARG A 173 -19.50 -11.56 -10.18
CA ARG A 173 -20.06 -11.40 -8.82
C ARG A 173 -19.13 -10.69 -7.87
N TYR A 174 -17.85 -10.54 -8.22
CA TYR A 174 -16.90 -9.78 -7.43
C TYR A 174 -16.95 -8.31 -7.86
N ILE A 175 -18.01 -7.66 -7.43
CA ILE A 175 -18.17 -6.21 -7.60
C ILE A 175 -17.35 -5.56 -6.50
N VAL A 176 -16.28 -4.87 -6.88
CA VAL A 176 -15.61 -3.93 -5.98
C VAL A 176 -16.65 -2.92 -5.51
N PRO A 177 -16.61 -2.40 -4.28
CA PRO A 177 -17.60 -1.42 -3.77
C PRO A 177 -17.90 -0.23 -4.68
N SER A 178 -17.06 0.00 -5.69
CA SER A 178 -17.22 1.02 -6.74
C SER A 178 -18.13 0.60 -7.92
N GLY A 179 -18.70 -0.60 -7.92
CA GLY A 179 -19.55 -1.11 -9.02
C GLY A 179 -18.79 -1.55 -10.26
N TYR A 180 -17.44 -1.63 -10.23
CA TYR A 180 -16.63 -2.06 -11.37
C TYR A 180 -16.36 -3.56 -11.35
N GLU A 181 -16.53 -4.22 -12.48
CA GLU A 181 -16.06 -5.60 -12.65
C GLU A 181 -14.54 -5.65 -12.55
N SER A 182 -14.01 -6.62 -11.82
CA SER A 182 -12.59 -6.91 -11.78
C SER A 182 -12.24 -8.18 -12.55
N VAL A 183 -11.11 -8.13 -13.23
CA VAL A 183 -10.50 -9.29 -13.88
C VAL A 183 -9.20 -9.59 -13.18
N TRP A 184 -9.02 -10.83 -12.75
CA TRP A 184 -7.80 -11.25 -12.07
C TRP A 184 -6.90 -11.98 -13.04
N LEU A 185 -5.64 -11.55 -13.10
CA LEU A 185 -4.63 -12.08 -14.00
C LEU A 185 -3.45 -12.62 -13.19
N SER A 186 -2.86 -13.72 -13.63
CA SER A 186 -1.60 -14.25 -13.11
C SER A 186 -0.90 -15.10 -14.16
N SER A 187 0.42 -15.12 -14.15
CA SER A 187 1.23 -16.09 -14.91
C SER A 187 1.21 -17.48 -14.26
N ASP A 188 0.82 -17.58 -12.98
CA ASP A 188 0.67 -18.82 -12.24
C ASP A 188 -0.80 -19.13 -11.92
N ILE A 189 -1.32 -20.20 -12.53
CA ILE A 189 -2.69 -20.67 -12.32
C ILE A 189 -2.95 -21.11 -10.86
N LYS A 190 -1.93 -21.65 -10.17
CA LYS A 190 -2.05 -22.09 -8.77
C LYS A 190 -2.13 -20.88 -7.85
N ALA A 191 -1.30 -19.85 -8.08
CA ALA A 191 -1.36 -18.59 -7.36
C ALA A 191 -2.70 -17.89 -7.54
N LEU A 192 -3.21 -17.85 -8.78
CA LEU A 192 -4.54 -17.32 -9.09
C LEU A 192 -5.65 -18.05 -8.34
N GLY A 193 -5.63 -19.39 -8.35
CA GLY A 193 -6.62 -20.21 -7.65
C GLY A 193 -6.55 -20.09 -6.13
N SER A 194 -5.34 -20.03 -5.59
CA SER A 194 -5.12 -19.85 -4.16
C SER A 194 -5.62 -18.48 -3.68
N HIS A 195 -5.31 -17.42 -4.42
CA HIS A 195 -5.81 -16.08 -4.13
C HIS A 195 -7.34 -16.01 -4.19
N ALA A 196 -7.93 -16.56 -5.25
CA ALA A 196 -9.38 -16.61 -5.39
C ALA A 196 -10.05 -17.34 -4.22
N ARG A 197 -9.49 -18.46 -3.76
CA ARG A 197 -10.00 -19.21 -2.60
C ARG A 197 -9.93 -18.40 -1.31
N ARG A 198 -8.81 -17.70 -1.08
CA ARG A 198 -8.63 -16.85 0.12
C ARG A 198 -9.67 -15.73 0.18
N ILE A 199 -9.91 -15.05 -0.94
CA ILE A 199 -10.84 -13.92 -0.98
C ILE A 199 -12.31 -14.36 -0.95
N MET A 200 -12.65 -15.44 -1.65
CA MET A 200 -14.04 -15.90 -1.81
C MET A 200 -14.48 -16.91 -0.74
N GLY A 201 -13.56 -17.40 0.09
CA GLY A 201 -13.85 -18.39 1.15
C GLY A 201 -14.31 -19.76 0.63
N ARG A 202 -14.17 -20.02 -0.69
CA ARG A 202 -14.61 -21.27 -1.34
C ARG A 202 -13.68 -21.65 -2.48
N GLN A 203 -13.72 -22.91 -2.89
CA GLN A 203 -13.05 -23.33 -4.11
C GLN A 203 -13.71 -22.68 -5.32
N VAL A 204 -12.93 -21.98 -6.12
CA VAL A 204 -13.34 -21.41 -7.39
C VAL A 204 -12.78 -22.27 -8.50
N THR A 205 -13.65 -22.73 -9.39
CA THR A 205 -13.20 -23.42 -10.60
C THR A 205 -12.63 -22.38 -11.54
N ILE A 206 -11.30 -22.34 -11.64
CA ILE A 206 -10.62 -21.59 -12.68
C ILE A 206 -10.86 -22.37 -13.95
N ARG A 207 -11.75 -21.87 -14.81
CA ARG A 207 -11.87 -22.39 -16.16
C ARG A 207 -10.56 -22.08 -16.84
N SER A 208 -9.83 -23.15 -17.23
CA SER A 208 -8.62 -23.03 -18.01
C SER A 208 -8.88 -22.07 -19.17
N PRO A 209 -8.36 -20.89 -19.16
CA PRO A 209 -8.41 -20.05 -20.32
C PRO A 209 -7.09 -20.21 -21.02
N HIS A 210 -7.13 -20.39 -22.28
CA HIS A 210 -6.02 -19.92 -23.05
C HIS A 210 -5.90 -18.42 -22.76
N ALA A 211 -4.71 -18.05 -22.32
CA ALA A 211 -4.25 -16.75 -21.91
C ALA A 211 -5.21 -15.58 -22.10
N GLY A 212 -5.83 -15.16 -21.02
CA GLY A 212 -6.65 -13.94 -21.03
C GLY A 212 -5.83 -12.68 -21.19
N GLY A 213 -4.50 -12.74 -21.02
CA GLY A 213 -3.61 -11.61 -21.12
C GLY A 213 -2.18 -11.99 -21.49
N PHE A 214 -1.36 -10.97 -21.65
CA PHE A 214 0.08 -11.08 -21.86
C PHE A 214 0.81 -9.97 -21.09
N PHE A 215 1.91 -10.33 -20.47
CA PHE A 215 2.81 -9.40 -19.81
C PHE A 215 4.12 -9.31 -20.58
N VAL A 216 4.61 -8.07 -20.78
CA VAL A 216 5.90 -7.83 -21.45
C VAL A 216 6.60 -6.61 -20.86
N LYS A 217 7.93 -6.68 -20.79
CA LYS A 217 8.79 -5.57 -20.34
C LYS A 217 9.30 -4.78 -21.53
N LEU A 218 9.19 -3.46 -21.46
CA LEU A 218 9.75 -2.56 -22.45
C LEU A 218 11.19 -2.21 -22.08
N LYS A 219 12.11 -2.26 -23.04
CA LYS A 219 13.51 -1.83 -22.90
C LYS A 219 13.68 -0.32 -23.04
N SER A 220 12.80 0.31 -23.80
CA SER A 220 12.79 1.75 -24.05
C SER A 220 11.36 2.28 -24.10
N PHE A 221 11.20 3.57 -23.89
CA PHE A 221 9.90 4.21 -23.97
C PHE A 221 9.42 4.29 -25.42
N PRO A 222 8.20 3.83 -25.73
CA PRO A 222 7.52 4.14 -26.98
C PRO A 222 7.22 5.64 -27.06
N GLY A 223 6.90 6.15 -28.26
CA GLY A 223 6.57 7.56 -28.45
C GLY A 223 5.36 8.05 -27.67
N LEU A 224 5.21 9.36 -27.57
CA LEU A 224 4.07 10.03 -26.89
C LEU A 224 2.74 9.77 -27.60
N VAL A 225 2.78 9.63 -28.94
CA VAL A 225 1.59 9.35 -29.73
C VAL A 225 1.22 7.89 -29.56
N PHE A 226 0.03 7.64 -29.05
CA PHE A 226 -0.49 6.29 -28.90
C PHE A 226 -0.96 5.78 -30.28
N PRO A 227 -0.63 4.52 -30.66
CA PRO A 227 -0.92 4.02 -32.01
C PRO A 227 -2.41 3.79 -32.25
N ALA A 228 -2.80 3.74 -33.50
CA ALA A 228 -4.09 3.17 -33.87
C ALA A 228 -4.16 1.69 -33.45
N PRO A 229 -5.36 1.15 -33.15
CA PRO A 229 -5.50 -0.22 -32.67
C PRO A 229 -4.81 -1.26 -33.54
N ALA A 230 -4.85 -1.11 -34.86
CA ALA A 230 -4.19 -2.02 -35.82
C ALA A 230 -2.66 -1.96 -35.77
N GLU A 231 -2.09 -0.87 -35.28
CA GLU A 231 -0.63 -0.62 -35.25
C GLU A 231 -0.02 -0.97 -33.89
N LEU A 232 -0.84 -1.40 -32.90
CA LEU A 232 -0.38 -1.62 -31.54
C LEU A 232 0.83 -2.57 -31.46
N LEU A 233 0.79 -3.68 -32.18
CA LEU A 233 1.87 -4.66 -32.17
C LEU A 233 3.15 -4.08 -32.77
N SER A 234 3.08 -3.47 -33.95
CA SER A 234 4.24 -2.85 -34.61
C SER A 234 4.84 -1.70 -33.80
N TRP A 235 4.02 -1.01 -33.02
CA TRP A 235 4.46 0.06 -32.12
C TRP A 235 5.22 -0.47 -30.89
N ILE A 236 4.87 -1.66 -30.38
CA ILE A 236 5.52 -2.25 -29.20
C ILE A 236 6.81 -2.99 -29.58
N LEU A 237 6.82 -3.73 -30.70
CA LEU A 237 7.90 -4.65 -31.07
C LEU A 237 9.31 -4.02 -31.03
N PRO A 238 9.54 -2.78 -31.48
CA PRO A 238 10.89 -2.17 -31.42
C PRO A 238 11.40 -1.94 -29.99
N HIS A 239 10.52 -1.96 -29.01
CA HIS A 239 10.81 -1.62 -27.61
C HIS A 239 10.92 -2.82 -26.67
N VAL A 240 10.86 -4.05 -27.19
CA VAL A 240 11.00 -5.31 -26.43
C VAL A 240 12.26 -6.09 -26.84
N SER A 241 12.59 -7.16 -26.13
CA SER A 241 13.65 -8.07 -26.56
C SER A 241 13.20 -8.88 -27.77
N GLU A 242 14.13 -9.34 -28.59
CA GLU A 242 13.82 -10.19 -29.75
C GLU A 242 13.06 -11.46 -29.36
N ALA A 243 13.49 -12.09 -28.25
CA ALA A 243 12.80 -13.26 -27.70
C ALA A 243 11.37 -12.95 -27.23
N ASP A 244 11.16 -11.79 -26.62
CA ASP A 244 9.83 -11.37 -26.15
C ASP A 244 8.96 -10.89 -27.32
N ALA A 245 9.54 -10.30 -28.35
CA ALA A 245 8.86 -9.93 -29.59
C ALA A 245 8.24 -11.14 -30.27
N THR A 246 8.99 -12.25 -30.33
CA THR A 246 8.50 -13.52 -30.90
C THR A 246 7.33 -14.07 -30.08
N LYS A 247 7.47 -14.12 -28.74
CA LYS A 247 6.39 -14.59 -27.85
C LYS A 247 5.12 -13.72 -27.96
N LEU A 248 5.29 -12.40 -27.97
CA LEU A 248 4.20 -11.44 -28.08
C LEU A 248 3.47 -11.58 -29.42
N SER A 249 4.23 -11.69 -30.52
CA SER A 249 3.66 -11.90 -31.86
C SER A 249 2.89 -13.20 -31.96
N THR A 250 3.42 -14.28 -31.39
CA THR A 250 2.75 -15.58 -31.31
C THR A 250 1.44 -15.46 -30.52
N TRP A 251 1.47 -14.82 -29.36
CA TRP A 251 0.27 -14.60 -28.55
C TRP A 251 -0.79 -13.78 -29.30
N PHE A 252 -0.39 -12.73 -30.01
CA PHE A 252 -1.34 -11.94 -30.84
C PHE A 252 -1.99 -12.79 -31.93
N SER A 253 -1.26 -13.71 -32.54
CA SER A 253 -1.77 -14.57 -33.63
C SER A 253 -2.63 -15.74 -33.13
N THR A 254 -2.28 -16.35 -32.00
CA THR A 254 -2.95 -17.56 -31.48
C THR A 254 -4.20 -17.28 -30.64
N SER A 255 -4.29 -16.12 -30.03
CA SER A 255 -5.41 -15.76 -29.15
C SER A 255 -6.63 -15.23 -29.92
N SER A 256 -6.80 -15.56 -31.18
CA SER A 256 -7.83 -15.03 -32.09
C SER A 256 -9.27 -15.38 -31.73
N SER A 257 -9.49 -16.33 -30.80
CA SER A 257 -10.83 -16.74 -30.35
C SER A 257 -11.43 -15.87 -29.23
N LEU A 258 -10.63 -14.97 -28.63
CA LEU A 258 -11.06 -14.13 -27.51
C LEU A 258 -11.47 -12.74 -27.98
N ILE A 259 -12.67 -12.32 -27.60
CA ILE A 259 -13.20 -10.99 -27.95
C ILE A 259 -12.45 -9.88 -27.21
N SER A 260 -12.05 -10.11 -25.96
CA SER A 260 -11.37 -9.15 -25.10
C SER A 260 -10.16 -9.81 -24.46
N ARG A 261 -9.03 -9.12 -24.51
CA ARG A 261 -7.73 -9.57 -23.96
C ARG A 261 -7.07 -8.43 -23.22
N TRP A 262 -6.13 -8.76 -22.33
CA TRP A 262 -5.35 -7.78 -21.58
C TRP A 262 -3.89 -7.84 -21.94
N LEU A 263 -3.30 -6.69 -22.22
CA LEU A 263 -1.88 -6.53 -22.42
C LEU A 263 -1.33 -5.64 -21.32
N ILE A 264 -0.35 -6.14 -20.56
CA ILE A 264 0.33 -5.40 -19.50
C ILE A 264 1.74 -5.11 -19.96
N LEU A 265 2.07 -3.82 -20.04
CA LEU A 265 3.37 -3.30 -20.39
C LEU A 265 4.08 -2.85 -19.11
N GLU A 266 5.24 -3.40 -18.80
CA GLU A 266 6.15 -2.83 -17.82
C GLU A 266 7.00 -1.78 -18.50
N LEU A 267 6.91 -0.54 -18.04
CA LEU A 267 7.67 0.58 -18.59
C LEU A 267 9.15 0.49 -18.16
N PRO A 268 10.07 1.09 -18.94
CA PRO A 268 11.48 1.12 -18.56
C PRO A 268 11.69 1.78 -17.20
N GLY A 269 12.54 1.19 -16.35
CA GLY A 269 12.82 1.72 -15.03
C GLY A 269 13.54 0.72 -14.12
N LYS A 270 13.69 1.08 -12.84
CA LYS A 270 14.21 0.20 -11.79
C LYS A 270 13.13 -0.82 -11.37
N ALA A 271 13.49 -1.75 -10.51
CA ALA A 271 12.54 -2.69 -9.90
C ALA A 271 11.31 -1.94 -9.35
N GLY A 272 10.11 -2.45 -9.63
CA GLY A 272 8.86 -1.75 -9.34
C GLY A 272 8.44 -0.71 -10.39
N ALA A 273 9.02 -0.77 -11.59
CA ALA A 273 8.67 0.12 -12.71
C ALA A 273 7.15 0.17 -12.96
N PRO A 274 6.62 1.31 -13.41
CA PRO A 274 5.20 1.46 -13.65
C PRO A 274 4.67 0.46 -14.66
N LEU A 275 3.49 -0.05 -14.42
CA LEU A 275 2.78 -0.94 -15.32
C LEU A 275 1.67 -0.18 -16.03
N TYR A 276 1.51 -0.43 -17.31
CA TYR A 276 0.43 0.11 -18.12
C TYR A 276 -0.41 -1.02 -18.71
N THR A 277 -1.71 -0.99 -18.44
CA THR A 277 -2.61 -2.08 -18.81
C THR A 277 -3.58 -1.64 -19.88
N LEU A 278 -3.64 -2.42 -20.94
CA LEU A 278 -4.52 -2.25 -22.08
C LEU A 278 -5.54 -3.38 -22.12
N ASN A 279 -6.80 -3.02 -22.29
CA ASN A 279 -7.84 -3.94 -22.69
C ASN A 279 -8.02 -3.82 -24.22
N VAL A 280 -7.71 -4.89 -24.93
CA VAL A 280 -7.72 -4.93 -26.40
C VAL A 280 -8.88 -5.81 -26.88
N PHE A 281 -9.68 -5.27 -27.77
CA PHE A 281 -10.84 -5.94 -28.34
C PHE A 281 -10.61 -6.29 -29.81
N ALA A 282 -10.90 -7.55 -30.16
CA ALA A 282 -10.90 -7.98 -31.54
C ALA A 282 -12.15 -7.48 -32.27
N LYS A 283 -12.06 -7.27 -33.58
CA LYS A 283 -13.20 -6.96 -34.45
C LYS A 283 -14.08 -8.19 -34.57
N VAL A 284 -15.35 -8.05 -34.21
CA VAL A 284 -16.36 -9.10 -34.36
C VAL A 284 -17.09 -8.88 -35.68
N ASP A 285 -17.06 -9.86 -36.57
CA ASP A 285 -17.87 -9.81 -37.80
C ASP A 285 -19.35 -10.09 -37.47
N THR A 286 -20.11 -9.01 -37.38
CA THR A 286 -21.56 -9.07 -37.13
C THR A 286 -22.39 -9.48 -38.37
N ARG A 287 -21.77 -9.55 -39.55
CA ARG A 287 -22.48 -9.84 -40.82
C ARG A 287 -22.80 -11.33 -41.02
N ARG A 288 -22.15 -12.22 -40.24
CA ARG A 288 -22.46 -13.65 -40.26
C ARG A 288 -23.52 -14.03 -39.22
N ARG A 289 -24.68 -13.38 -39.22
CA ARG A 289 -25.89 -13.92 -38.63
C ARG A 289 -26.40 -14.97 -39.59
N SER A 290 -26.38 -16.26 -39.20
CA SER A 290 -27.03 -17.33 -39.96
C SER A 290 -28.51 -17.00 -40.13
N PRO A 291 -29.06 -17.07 -41.33
CA PRO A 291 -30.48 -16.78 -41.57
C PRO A 291 -31.44 -17.89 -41.11
N PHE A 292 -31.00 -18.90 -40.40
CA PHE A 292 -31.85 -19.98 -39.92
C PHE A 292 -32.35 -19.75 -38.48
N PHE A 293 -33.51 -19.15 -38.37
CA PHE A 293 -34.40 -19.26 -37.23
C PHE A 293 -35.02 -20.66 -37.22
N GLY A 294 -34.77 -21.48 -36.23
CA GLY A 294 -35.60 -22.67 -36.03
C GLY A 294 -34.97 -23.93 -35.46
N SER A 295 -34.01 -23.93 -34.59
CA SER A 295 -33.78 -25.08 -33.70
C SER A 295 -33.20 -24.67 -32.36
N ARG A 296 -33.76 -25.22 -31.25
CA ARG A 296 -33.38 -24.98 -29.87
C ARG A 296 -31.99 -25.53 -29.49
N SER A 297 -31.21 -26.06 -30.42
CA SER A 297 -29.90 -26.67 -30.19
C SER A 297 -28.74 -26.04 -30.96
N ALA A 298 -28.95 -24.89 -31.63
CA ALA A 298 -27.83 -24.16 -32.21
C ALA A 298 -27.00 -23.54 -31.08
N ARG A 299 -25.98 -24.27 -30.58
CA ARG A 299 -24.83 -23.65 -29.87
C ARG A 299 -24.40 -22.46 -30.71
N ARG A 300 -24.51 -21.26 -30.15
CA ARG A 300 -24.00 -20.04 -30.77
C ARG A 300 -22.56 -20.33 -31.21
N LYS A 301 -22.33 -20.54 -32.50
CA LYS A 301 -20.98 -20.58 -33.05
C LYS A 301 -20.36 -19.25 -32.69
N PRO A 302 -19.17 -19.24 -32.11
CA PRO A 302 -18.48 -17.99 -31.82
C PRO A 302 -18.39 -17.20 -33.11
N LEU A 303 -18.75 -15.92 -33.05
CA LEU A 303 -18.61 -15.00 -34.17
C LEU A 303 -17.16 -15.07 -34.67
N ALA A 304 -16.98 -15.23 -35.98
CA ALA A 304 -15.64 -15.32 -36.54
C ALA A 304 -14.89 -14.00 -36.23
N ILE A 305 -13.76 -14.11 -35.56
CA ILE A 305 -12.91 -12.98 -35.31
C ILE A 305 -12.05 -12.80 -36.57
N THR A 306 -12.28 -11.68 -37.26
CA THR A 306 -11.55 -11.36 -38.48
C THR A 306 -10.40 -10.40 -38.13
N GLY A 307 -9.16 -10.84 -38.37
CA GLY A 307 -7.96 -10.03 -38.27
C GLY A 307 -7.14 -10.27 -37.00
N GLN A 308 -5.84 -10.21 -37.17
CA GLN A 308 -4.83 -10.35 -36.11
C GLN A 308 -4.69 -9.08 -35.25
N HIS A 309 -5.39 -7.99 -35.60
CA HIS A 309 -5.25 -6.70 -34.97
C HIS A 309 -6.44 -6.33 -34.10
N PRO A 310 -6.23 -5.69 -32.94
CA PRO A 310 -7.31 -5.15 -32.13
C PRO A 310 -8.09 -4.08 -32.91
N ALA A 311 -9.40 -4.03 -32.68
CA ALA A 311 -10.27 -3.01 -33.27
C ALA A 311 -10.44 -1.80 -32.33
N ILE A 312 -10.40 -2.04 -31.04
CA ILE A 312 -10.58 -1.03 -29.99
C ILE A 312 -9.61 -1.32 -28.86
N ILE A 313 -9.07 -0.26 -28.28
CA ILE A 313 -8.15 -0.31 -27.14
C ILE A 313 -8.64 0.65 -26.07
N TYR A 314 -8.62 0.22 -24.82
CA TYR A 314 -8.81 1.07 -23.64
C TYR A 314 -7.71 0.83 -22.62
N SER A 315 -7.30 1.86 -21.88
CA SER A 315 -6.52 1.64 -20.67
C SER A 315 -7.41 1.05 -19.56
N SER A 316 -6.86 0.22 -18.71
CA SER A 316 -7.53 -0.32 -17.52
C SER A 316 -6.77 0.07 -16.27
N ARG A 317 -7.51 0.30 -15.17
CA ARG A 317 -6.87 0.48 -13.86
C ARG A 317 -6.29 -0.86 -13.42
N LEU A 318 -5.01 -0.85 -13.04
CA LEU A 318 -4.29 -2.01 -12.56
C LEU A 318 -4.01 -1.87 -11.07
N ASN A 319 -4.24 -2.96 -10.32
CA ASN A 319 -3.73 -3.14 -8.97
C ASN A 319 -2.87 -4.41 -8.99
N VAL A 320 -1.69 -4.33 -8.40
CA VAL A 320 -0.74 -5.45 -8.35
C VAL A 320 -0.75 -6.04 -6.96
N ILE A 321 -0.92 -7.35 -6.88
CA ILE A 321 -0.85 -8.12 -5.65
C ILE A 321 0.54 -8.75 -5.59
N ASP A 322 1.51 -7.93 -5.23
CA ASP A 322 2.91 -8.30 -5.14
C ASP A 322 3.59 -7.54 -3.99
N ARG A 323 4.60 -8.13 -3.36
CA ARG A 323 5.30 -7.51 -2.23
C ARG A 323 5.97 -6.21 -2.60
N THR A 324 6.61 -6.15 -3.76
CA THR A 324 7.30 -4.95 -4.25
C THR A 324 6.33 -3.78 -4.36
N ASP A 325 5.12 -4.02 -4.86
CA ASP A 325 4.09 -2.98 -5.00
C ASP A 325 3.44 -2.61 -3.65
N PHE A 326 3.21 -3.60 -2.76
CA PHE A 326 2.62 -3.35 -1.43
C PHE A 326 3.49 -2.44 -0.58
N TYR A 327 4.80 -2.65 -0.61
CA TYR A 327 5.76 -1.94 0.23
C TYR A 327 6.57 -0.88 -0.53
N ALA A 328 6.16 -0.51 -1.75
CA ALA A 328 6.84 0.50 -2.56
C ALA A 328 6.97 1.87 -1.89
N ARG A 329 6.17 2.15 -0.87
CA ARG A 329 6.22 3.40 -0.08
C ARG A 329 7.12 3.31 1.16
N ASP A 330 7.55 2.11 1.56
CA ASP A 330 8.52 1.96 2.63
C ASP A 330 9.94 2.12 2.08
N LEU A 331 10.45 3.34 2.17
CA LEU A 331 11.82 3.69 1.76
C LEU A 331 12.84 3.47 2.87
N SER A 332 12.41 3.10 4.10
CA SER A 332 13.30 2.87 5.24
C SER A 332 14.12 1.59 5.10
N GLY A 333 13.67 0.66 4.27
CA GLY A 333 14.26 -0.67 4.10
C GLY A 333 13.99 -1.61 5.26
N SER A 334 13.08 -1.26 6.18
CA SER A 334 12.70 -2.04 7.36
C SER A 334 12.14 -3.41 7.00
N ILE A 335 11.54 -3.55 5.81
CA ILE A 335 10.96 -4.80 5.33
C ILE A 335 11.99 -5.87 4.94
N ARG A 336 13.26 -5.50 4.73
CA ARG A 336 14.27 -6.43 4.18
C ARG A 336 14.49 -7.65 5.07
N GLY A 337 14.63 -7.45 6.38
CA GLY A 337 14.79 -8.53 7.35
C GLY A 337 13.50 -9.32 7.58
N LEU A 338 12.33 -8.76 7.23
CA LEU A 338 11.03 -9.39 7.46
C LEU A 338 10.62 -10.37 6.35
N GLU A 339 11.19 -10.26 5.17
CA GLU A 339 10.79 -11.09 4.03
C GLU A 339 11.15 -12.55 4.19
N ALA A 340 12.37 -12.83 4.64
CA ALA A 340 12.86 -14.19 4.86
C ALA A 340 12.63 -14.67 6.29
N ALA A 341 12.33 -13.75 7.23
CA ALA A 341 12.21 -14.06 8.63
C ALA A 341 10.99 -14.93 8.95
N HIS A 342 11.18 -15.87 9.86
CA HIS A 342 10.14 -16.69 10.46
C HIS A 342 9.93 -16.29 11.92
N VAL A 343 8.74 -15.86 12.27
CA VAL A 343 8.37 -15.48 13.64
C VAL A 343 7.33 -16.42 14.20
N VAL A 344 7.60 -16.94 15.39
CA VAL A 344 6.68 -17.79 16.13
C VAL A 344 6.02 -16.95 17.24
N PHE A 345 4.70 -16.89 17.23
CA PHE A 345 3.86 -16.21 18.21
C PHE A 345 3.24 -17.24 19.14
N ILE A 346 3.48 -17.09 20.43
CA ILE A 346 2.92 -17.92 21.49
C ILE A 346 2.00 -17.03 22.34
N GLY A 347 0.70 -17.33 22.28
CA GLY A 347 -0.36 -16.45 22.70
C GLY A 347 -0.69 -15.42 21.62
N VAL A 348 -1.86 -15.56 21.00
CA VAL A 348 -2.41 -14.60 20.03
C VAL A 348 -3.68 -13.93 20.54
N GLY A 349 -3.70 -13.67 21.85
CA GLY A 349 -4.72 -12.86 22.50
C GLY A 349 -4.70 -11.39 22.05
N SER A 350 -5.18 -10.48 22.89
CA SER A 350 -5.28 -9.05 22.56
C SER A 350 -3.94 -8.43 22.18
N LEU A 351 -2.87 -8.77 22.89
CA LEU A 351 -1.52 -8.25 22.64
C LEU A 351 -0.84 -8.97 21.47
N GLY A 352 -0.72 -10.29 21.55
CA GLY A 352 -0.01 -11.07 20.51
C GLY A 352 -0.69 -11.01 19.15
N GLY A 353 -2.03 -11.01 19.10
CA GLY A 353 -2.80 -10.82 17.88
C GLY A 353 -2.55 -9.46 17.23
N ALA A 354 -2.42 -8.40 18.05
CA ALA A 354 -2.09 -7.06 17.56
C ALA A 354 -0.66 -6.99 17.01
N VAL A 355 0.33 -7.59 17.72
CA VAL A 355 1.73 -7.66 17.25
C VAL A 355 1.83 -8.44 15.94
N ALA A 356 1.20 -9.62 15.86
CA ALA A 356 1.19 -10.45 14.66
C ALA A 356 0.59 -9.70 13.45
N SER A 357 -0.51 -8.97 13.67
CA SER A 357 -1.15 -8.15 12.64
C SER A 357 -0.27 -6.98 12.19
N GLN A 358 0.41 -6.30 13.12
CA GLN A 358 1.32 -5.20 12.78
C GLN A 358 2.55 -5.71 12.03
N LEU A 359 3.17 -6.82 12.42
CA LEU A 359 4.32 -7.40 11.73
C LEU A 359 3.94 -7.91 10.34
N ALA A 360 2.79 -8.54 10.17
CA ALA A 360 2.29 -8.95 8.84
C ALA A 360 2.10 -7.74 7.90
N ARG A 361 1.52 -6.65 8.41
CA ARG A 361 1.38 -5.37 7.68
C ARG A 361 2.71 -4.73 7.36
N SER A 362 3.72 -4.91 8.22
CA SER A 362 5.09 -4.42 8.02
C SER A 362 5.91 -5.30 7.07
N GLY A 363 5.33 -6.40 6.57
CA GLY A 363 5.97 -7.24 5.56
C GLY A 363 6.49 -8.58 6.05
N LEU A 364 6.22 -8.99 7.28
CA LEU A 364 6.56 -10.34 7.73
C LEU A 364 5.80 -11.39 6.91
N LYS A 365 6.57 -12.33 6.31
CA LYS A 365 5.99 -13.33 5.42
C LYS A 365 5.63 -14.62 6.14
N HIS A 366 6.52 -15.14 6.98
CA HIS A 366 6.35 -16.44 7.60
C HIS A 366 5.99 -16.31 9.08
N LEU A 367 4.77 -16.69 9.44
CA LEU A 367 4.25 -16.64 10.79
C LEU A 367 3.81 -18.03 11.24
N THR A 368 4.14 -18.37 12.49
CA THR A 368 3.56 -19.53 13.18
C THR A 368 2.82 -19.03 14.42
N LEU A 369 1.56 -19.39 14.58
CA LEU A 369 0.68 -18.99 15.67
C LEU A 369 0.38 -20.19 16.56
N ILE A 370 0.53 -20.03 17.88
CA ILE A 370 0.27 -21.07 18.89
C ILE A 370 -0.60 -20.45 19.98
N ASP A 371 -1.81 -20.95 20.17
CA ASP A 371 -2.75 -20.49 21.20
C ASP A 371 -3.91 -21.50 21.30
N PRO A 372 -4.27 -22.01 22.49
CA PRO A 372 -5.33 -23.00 22.65
C PRO A 372 -6.75 -22.41 22.61
N ASP A 373 -6.89 -21.10 22.76
CA ASP A 373 -8.17 -20.47 23.08
C ASP A 373 -9.08 -20.30 21.86
N THR A 374 -10.38 -20.25 22.17
CA THR A 374 -11.41 -19.78 21.24
C THR A 374 -11.64 -18.28 21.39
N PHE A 375 -12.14 -17.66 20.33
CA PHE A 375 -12.51 -16.25 20.35
C PHE A 375 -13.93 -16.08 20.89
N GLU A 376 -14.06 -15.31 21.96
CA GLU A 376 -15.30 -15.09 22.68
C GLU A 376 -15.74 -13.62 22.62
N SER A 377 -17.01 -13.36 22.97
CA SER A 377 -17.57 -12.00 22.98
C SER A 377 -16.83 -11.04 23.93
N ALA A 378 -16.30 -11.54 25.06
CA ALA A 378 -15.49 -10.78 26.01
C ALA A 378 -14.15 -10.30 25.42
N ASN A 379 -13.67 -10.93 24.36
CA ASN A 379 -12.45 -10.53 23.68
C ASN A 379 -12.66 -9.39 22.67
N MET A 380 -13.90 -9.19 22.19
CA MET A 380 -14.22 -8.35 21.03
C MET A 380 -13.77 -6.89 21.18
N GLY A 381 -13.82 -6.34 22.38
CA GLY A 381 -13.48 -4.93 22.64
C GLY A 381 -11.98 -4.62 22.58
N ARG A 382 -11.11 -5.63 22.54
CA ARG A 382 -9.64 -5.46 22.58
C ARG A 382 -8.85 -6.32 21.61
N HIS A 383 -9.48 -7.33 21.00
CA HIS A 383 -8.84 -8.23 20.06
C HIS A 383 -8.93 -7.70 18.63
N VAL A 384 -8.00 -8.14 17.74
CA VAL A 384 -8.02 -7.78 16.32
C VAL A 384 -9.08 -8.53 15.50
N LEU A 385 -9.61 -9.63 16.02
CA LEU A 385 -10.72 -10.39 15.44
C LEU A 385 -12.06 -9.68 15.64
N GLY A 386 -13.08 -10.11 14.92
CA GLY A 386 -14.39 -9.49 14.93
C GLY A 386 -15.54 -10.50 14.95
N MET A 387 -16.76 -10.02 14.77
CA MET A 387 -18.01 -10.80 14.92
C MET A 387 -18.02 -12.09 14.07
N ASP A 388 -17.44 -12.06 12.88
CA ASP A 388 -17.38 -13.23 11.98
C ASP A 388 -16.50 -14.37 12.51
N ASP A 389 -15.73 -14.11 13.56
CA ASP A 389 -14.75 -15.04 14.14
C ASP A 389 -15.21 -15.64 15.47
N LEU A 390 -16.38 -15.24 15.98
CA LEU A 390 -16.91 -15.70 17.25
C LEU A 390 -17.04 -17.23 17.27
N GLY A 391 -16.52 -17.85 18.33
CA GLY A 391 -16.53 -19.31 18.54
C GLY A 391 -15.47 -20.08 17.77
N LYS A 392 -14.63 -19.43 16.96
CA LYS A 392 -13.49 -20.08 16.29
C LYS A 392 -12.26 -20.07 17.19
N PHE A 393 -11.34 -21.02 17.00
CA PHE A 393 -10.01 -20.94 17.61
C PHE A 393 -9.33 -19.65 17.17
N LYS A 394 -8.71 -18.90 18.10
CA LYS A 394 -8.05 -17.62 17.84
C LYS A 394 -7.00 -17.72 16.75
N VAL A 395 -6.19 -18.79 16.78
CA VAL A 395 -5.12 -19.03 15.79
C VAL A 395 -5.68 -19.25 14.38
N ASP A 396 -6.77 -19.98 14.23
CA ASP A 396 -7.36 -20.28 12.91
C ASP A 396 -8.06 -19.06 12.31
N ALA A 397 -8.77 -18.31 13.15
CA ALA A 397 -9.41 -17.07 12.77
C ALA A 397 -8.37 -16.01 12.35
N LEU A 398 -7.32 -15.83 13.15
CA LEU A 398 -6.24 -14.88 12.86
C LEU A 398 -5.46 -15.28 11.61
N LYS A 399 -5.12 -16.57 11.44
CA LYS A 399 -4.51 -17.09 10.22
C LYS A 399 -5.35 -16.73 8.98
N THR A 400 -6.65 -17.03 9.04
CA THR A 400 -7.57 -16.75 7.92
C THR A 400 -7.58 -15.27 7.58
N ARG A 401 -7.66 -14.41 8.60
CA ARG A 401 -7.66 -12.96 8.45
C ARG A 401 -6.34 -12.44 7.87
N LEU A 402 -5.20 -12.83 8.45
CA LEU A 402 -3.88 -12.39 7.98
C LEU A 402 -3.62 -12.81 6.53
N MET A 403 -3.95 -14.05 6.16
CA MET A 403 -3.76 -14.53 4.79
C MET A 403 -4.72 -13.88 3.78
N ARG A 404 -5.88 -13.39 4.22
CA ARG A 404 -6.81 -12.62 3.38
C ARG A 404 -6.34 -11.17 3.22
N ASP A 405 -5.97 -10.53 4.33
CA ASP A 405 -5.63 -9.10 4.37
C ASP A 405 -4.20 -8.86 3.84
N HIS A 406 -3.31 -9.84 4.01
CA HIS A 406 -1.92 -9.85 3.55
C HIS A 406 -1.64 -11.11 2.72
N PRO A 407 -2.06 -11.15 1.44
CA PRO A 407 -2.08 -12.37 0.62
C PRO A 407 -0.68 -12.94 0.32
N THR A 408 0.38 -12.21 0.59
CA THR A 408 1.77 -12.69 0.49
C THR A 408 2.29 -13.36 1.77
N SER A 409 1.52 -13.34 2.86
CA SER A 409 1.88 -13.98 4.12
C SER A 409 1.55 -15.48 4.11
N GLU A 410 2.42 -16.25 4.74
CA GLU A 410 2.29 -17.70 4.96
C GLU A 410 2.14 -17.95 6.46
N VAL A 411 0.97 -18.41 6.89
CA VAL A 411 0.65 -18.54 8.30
C VAL A 411 0.35 -20.00 8.65
N LYS A 412 1.09 -20.55 9.61
CA LYS A 412 0.79 -21.83 10.27
C LYS A 412 0.06 -21.56 11.58
N ALA A 413 -0.85 -22.43 11.99
CA ALA A 413 -1.63 -22.31 13.21
C ALA A 413 -1.66 -23.64 13.98
N PHE A 414 -1.51 -23.56 15.30
CA PHE A 414 -1.57 -24.65 16.24
C PHE A 414 -2.50 -24.27 17.40
N ASN A 415 -3.67 -24.87 17.45
CA ASN A 415 -4.68 -24.64 18.49
C ASN A 415 -4.39 -25.48 19.74
N THR A 416 -3.25 -25.26 20.37
CA THR A 416 -2.78 -26.02 21.53
C THR A 416 -1.84 -25.17 22.38
N TYR A 417 -1.50 -25.65 23.57
CA TYR A 417 -0.44 -25.07 24.39
C TYR A 417 0.94 -25.30 23.76
N VAL A 418 1.87 -24.38 24.02
CA VAL A 418 3.22 -24.47 23.43
C VAL A 418 3.96 -25.75 23.84
N GLN A 419 3.75 -26.23 25.05
CA GLN A 419 4.37 -27.45 25.55
C GLN A 419 3.99 -28.64 24.67
N PHE A 420 2.69 -28.84 24.38
CA PHE A 420 2.20 -29.90 23.52
C PHE A 420 2.62 -29.71 22.06
N ALA A 421 2.65 -28.45 21.59
CA ALA A 421 3.15 -28.18 20.25
C ALA A 421 4.62 -28.59 20.06
N LEU A 422 5.45 -28.42 21.11
CA LEU A 422 6.86 -28.81 21.11
C LEU A 422 7.05 -30.33 21.32
N GLU A 423 6.16 -30.98 22.04
CA GLU A 423 6.16 -32.46 22.13
C GLU A 423 5.85 -33.10 20.76
N ASP A 424 4.83 -32.59 20.06
CA ASP A 424 4.46 -33.10 18.73
C ASP A 424 5.52 -32.73 17.66
N LYS A 425 6.14 -31.57 17.78
CA LYS A 425 7.12 -31.02 16.83
C LYS A 425 8.30 -30.38 17.56
N PRO A 426 9.28 -31.17 18.01
CA PRO A 426 10.45 -30.66 18.75
C PRO A 426 11.25 -29.60 17.97
N ASP A 427 11.20 -29.65 16.64
CA ASP A 427 11.94 -28.74 15.76
C ASP A 427 11.17 -27.45 15.44
N LEU A 428 9.97 -27.24 16.03
CA LEU A 428 9.09 -26.13 15.69
C LEU A 428 9.75 -24.76 15.83
N LEU A 429 10.60 -24.56 16.83
CA LEU A 429 11.32 -23.32 17.08
C LEU A 429 12.68 -23.25 16.38
N GLN A 430 13.22 -24.34 15.86
CA GLN A 430 14.58 -24.36 15.25
C GLN A 430 14.68 -23.48 14.00
N THR A 431 13.58 -23.33 13.28
CA THR A 431 13.52 -22.50 12.06
C THR A 431 13.08 -21.04 12.35
N ALA A 432 12.88 -20.70 13.62
CA ALA A 432 12.49 -19.36 14.01
C ALA A 432 13.69 -18.41 14.02
N ASP A 433 13.52 -17.19 13.56
CA ASP A 433 14.44 -16.07 13.76
C ASP A 433 14.08 -15.30 15.03
N LEU A 434 12.79 -15.28 15.38
CA LEU A 434 12.25 -14.61 16.57
C LEU A 434 11.09 -15.41 17.15
N VAL A 435 11.08 -15.55 18.46
CA VAL A 435 9.94 -16.10 19.23
C VAL A 435 9.36 -14.99 20.09
N ILE A 436 8.07 -14.77 20.00
CA ILE A 436 7.33 -13.76 20.78
C ILE A 436 6.30 -14.48 21.64
N ILE A 437 6.34 -14.27 22.96
CA ILE A 437 5.36 -14.82 23.89
C ILE A 437 4.58 -13.71 24.59
N THR A 438 3.27 -13.86 24.62
CA THR A 438 2.33 -12.90 25.24
C THR A 438 1.13 -13.62 25.85
N THR A 439 1.39 -14.74 26.53
CA THR A 439 0.34 -15.61 27.08
C THR A 439 -0.20 -15.13 28.42
N ALA A 440 0.60 -14.43 29.19
CA ALA A 440 0.38 -14.20 30.64
C ALA A 440 0.20 -15.54 31.41
N ASP A 441 0.84 -16.61 30.92
CA ASP A 441 0.91 -17.93 31.54
C ASP A 441 2.37 -18.23 31.90
N TRP A 442 2.68 -18.12 33.18
CA TRP A 442 4.06 -18.24 33.68
C TRP A 442 4.68 -19.60 33.38
N GLU A 443 3.92 -20.68 33.41
CA GLU A 443 4.45 -22.01 33.10
C GLU A 443 5.00 -22.06 31.67
N SER A 444 4.26 -21.58 30.69
CA SER A 444 4.72 -21.46 29.31
C SER A 444 5.91 -20.52 29.17
N GLU A 445 5.86 -19.34 29.79
CA GLU A 445 6.90 -18.32 29.72
C GLU A 445 8.23 -18.79 30.36
N ALA A 446 8.16 -19.37 31.56
CA ALA A 446 9.32 -19.92 32.24
C ALA A 446 9.93 -21.11 31.48
N SER A 447 9.11 -21.96 30.85
CA SER A 447 9.60 -23.06 30.04
C SER A 447 10.42 -22.60 28.84
N LEU A 448 10.00 -21.52 28.19
CA LEU A 448 10.72 -20.92 27.06
C LEU A 448 12.02 -20.22 27.51
N TRP A 449 12.02 -19.54 28.66
CA TRP A 449 13.26 -19.03 29.24
C TRP A 449 14.25 -20.15 29.57
N LYS A 450 13.77 -21.30 30.09
CA LYS A 450 14.64 -22.47 30.30
C LYS A 450 15.24 -23.01 28.99
N LEU A 451 14.48 -22.97 27.89
CA LEU A 451 15.02 -23.31 26.58
C LEU A 451 16.01 -22.26 26.09
N LYS A 452 15.70 -20.99 26.25
CA LYS A 452 16.55 -19.87 25.84
C LYS A 452 17.90 -19.86 26.55
N ALA A 453 17.93 -20.21 27.84
CA ALA A 453 19.14 -20.36 28.65
C ALA A 453 20.09 -21.47 28.18
N LYS A 454 19.65 -22.36 27.29
CA LYS A 454 20.51 -23.38 26.69
C LYS A 454 21.21 -22.94 25.40
N GLY A 455 21.11 -21.68 25.05
CA GLY A 455 21.66 -21.12 23.81
C GLY A 455 20.79 -21.47 22.60
N GLN A 456 19.98 -20.53 22.13
CA GLN A 456 19.07 -20.70 21.00
C GLN A 456 19.43 -19.78 19.86
N SER A 457 19.18 -20.25 18.62
CA SER A 457 19.44 -19.49 17.40
C SER A 457 18.39 -18.39 17.12
N TRP A 458 17.31 -18.34 17.88
CA TRP A 458 16.25 -17.34 17.74
C TRP A 458 16.39 -16.21 18.78
N ALA A 459 16.03 -15.01 18.41
CA ALA A 459 15.81 -13.89 19.35
C ALA A 459 14.48 -14.14 20.09
N PHE A 460 14.35 -13.60 21.32
CA PHE A 460 13.18 -13.82 22.15
C PHE A 460 12.61 -12.53 22.70
N ILE A 461 11.28 -12.40 22.67
CA ILE A 461 10.58 -11.28 23.29
C ILE A 461 9.41 -11.84 24.10
N GLN A 462 9.43 -11.59 25.41
CA GLN A 462 8.28 -11.77 26.31
C GLN A 462 7.61 -10.42 26.53
N GLY A 463 6.32 -10.31 26.28
CA GLY A 463 5.58 -9.06 26.43
C GLY A 463 4.27 -9.22 27.21
N TRP A 464 3.96 -8.24 28.08
CA TRP A 464 2.73 -8.22 28.89
C TRP A 464 2.28 -6.79 29.17
N SER A 465 1.06 -6.63 29.69
CA SER A 465 0.55 -5.37 30.19
C SER A 465 0.27 -5.43 31.69
N GLU A 466 0.48 -4.33 32.40
CA GLU A 466 -0.06 -4.10 33.72
C GLU A 466 -1.56 -3.71 33.62
N PRO A 467 -2.31 -3.74 34.74
CA PRO A 467 -3.73 -3.42 34.73
C PRO A 467 -4.05 -2.08 34.04
N HIS A 468 -5.21 -2.01 33.40
CA HIS A 468 -5.73 -0.87 32.64
C HIS A 468 -4.89 -0.47 31.43
N THR A 469 -3.84 -1.26 31.08
CA THR A 469 -2.93 -0.96 29.96
C THR A 469 -2.18 0.38 30.09
N LEU A 470 -2.04 0.86 31.32
CA LEU A 470 -1.29 2.10 31.61
C LEU A 470 0.21 1.89 31.43
N VAL A 471 0.68 0.69 31.74
CA VAL A 471 2.07 0.28 31.53
C VAL A 471 2.07 -1.07 30.81
N GLY A 472 2.98 -1.22 29.87
CA GLY A 472 3.27 -2.49 29.26
C GLY A 472 4.77 -2.70 29.17
N HIS A 473 5.19 -3.93 29.33
CA HIS A 473 6.59 -4.29 29.33
C HIS A 473 6.93 -5.29 28.22
N ALA A 474 8.17 -5.28 27.81
CA ALA A 474 8.76 -6.37 27.04
C ALA A 474 10.21 -6.60 27.47
N LEU A 475 10.55 -7.85 27.74
CA LEU A 475 11.91 -8.32 27.88
C LEU A 475 12.34 -8.94 26.57
N ALA A 476 13.35 -8.36 25.95
CA ALA A 476 13.86 -8.81 24.67
C ALA A 476 15.31 -9.29 24.82
N SER A 477 15.64 -10.40 24.17
CA SER A 477 17.00 -10.92 24.10
C SER A 477 17.36 -11.31 22.66
N PRO A 478 18.61 -11.10 22.23
CA PRO A 478 19.11 -11.57 20.94
C PRO A 478 19.26 -13.10 20.92
N GLN A 479 19.81 -13.63 19.85
CA GLN A 479 20.24 -15.03 19.76
C GLN A 479 21.28 -15.32 20.85
N GLY A 480 21.35 -16.57 21.34
CA GLY A 480 22.29 -16.97 22.37
C GLY A 480 21.60 -17.47 23.65
N ASP A 481 22.38 -17.50 24.74
CA ASP A 481 21.98 -17.97 26.05
C ASP A 481 21.57 -16.79 26.95
N TYR A 482 20.29 -16.70 27.21
CA TYR A 482 19.70 -15.65 28.06
C TYR A 482 18.63 -16.27 28.97
N ASP A 483 18.59 -15.84 30.20
CA ASP A 483 17.60 -16.25 31.18
C ASP A 483 17.00 -15.06 31.92
N GLY A 484 15.76 -14.70 31.55
CA GLY A 484 15.02 -13.59 32.17
C GLY A 484 14.23 -13.99 33.43
N ARG A 485 14.23 -15.28 33.84
CA ARG A 485 13.40 -15.75 34.97
C ARG A 485 13.75 -15.08 36.28
N HIS A 486 15.03 -14.68 36.49
CA HIS A 486 15.48 -13.99 37.69
C HIS A 486 14.81 -12.63 37.91
N LEU A 487 14.12 -12.08 36.90
CA LEU A 487 13.39 -10.83 37.00
C LEU A 487 11.93 -11.03 37.48
N PHE A 488 11.51 -12.28 37.67
CA PHE A 488 10.18 -12.64 38.12
C PHE A 488 10.25 -13.44 39.44
N SER A 489 9.16 -13.37 40.21
CA SER A 489 8.96 -14.28 41.34
C SER A 489 8.67 -15.70 40.85
N ASP A 490 8.63 -16.66 41.77
CA ASP A 490 8.24 -18.05 41.47
C ASP A 490 6.83 -18.16 40.87
N ASN A 491 5.96 -17.20 41.15
CA ASN A 491 4.59 -17.13 40.62
C ASN A 491 4.49 -16.33 39.32
N GLY A 492 5.60 -15.83 38.76
CA GLY A 492 5.61 -15.06 37.51
C GLY A 492 5.33 -13.57 37.68
N ASP A 493 5.35 -13.04 38.91
CA ASP A 493 5.22 -11.60 39.14
C ASP A 493 6.51 -10.88 38.79
N PHE A 494 6.44 -9.88 37.91
CA PHE A 494 7.58 -9.07 37.54
C PHE A 494 8.05 -8.19 38.71
N SER A 495 9.33 -8.23 39.04
CA SER A 495 9.88 -7.54 40.22
C SER A 495 9.95 -6.02 40.10
N HIS A 496 9.80 -5.48 38.86
CA HIS A 496 9.92 -4.05 38.57
C HIS A 496 8.63 -3.50 37.96
N LYS A 497 7.47 -3.77 38.59
CA LYS A 497 6.17 -3.20 38.20
C LYS A 497 6.20 -1.68 38.33
N TYR A 498 5.41 -0.98 37.51
CA TYR A 498 5.27 0.48 37.53
C TYR A 498 3.92 0.96 37.99
N THR A 499 3.00 0.04 38.26
CA THR A 499 1.73 0.37 38.88
C THR A 499 1.42 -0.55 40.07
N GLU A 500 0.80 0.02 41.10
CA GLU A 500 0.25 -0.72 42.24
C GLU A 500 -1.26 -0.58 42.25
N TRP A 501 -1.94 -1.69 42.51
CA TRP A 501 -3.40 -1.76 42.50
C TRP A 501 -3.90 -2.52 43.72
N PRO A 502 -5.08 -2.14 44.30
CA PRO A 502 -5.77 -2.98 45.27
C PRO A 502 -5.98 -4.38 44.69
N GLU A 503 -5.75 -5.41 45.48
CA GLU A 503 -5.91 -6.82 45.07
C GLU A 503 -5.14 -7.19 43.77
N GLY A 504 -4.00 -6.51 43.49
CA GLY A 504 -3.19 -6.75 42.30
C GLY A 504 -3.83 -6.29 41.00
N GLY A 505 -4.95 -5.56 41.03
CA GLY A 505 -5.66 -5.09 39.83
C GLY A 505 -6.36 -6.18 39.05
N ILE A 506 -6.56 -7.35 39.64
CA ILE A 506 -7.26 -8.50 39.04
C ILE A 506 -8.73 -8.44 39.39
N VAL A 507 -9.58 -8.58 38.39
CA VAL A 507 -11.05 -8.61 38.59
C VAL A 507 -11.53 -10.06 38.53
N PRO A 508 -12.05 -10.60 39.66
CA PRO A 508 -12.59 -11.96 39.66
C PRO A 508 -13.90 -12.03 38.88
N LEU A 509 -14.10 -13.13 38.15
CA LEU A 509 -15.35 -13.49 37.51
C LEU A 509 -16.15 -14.43 38.43
N PRO A 510 -17.50 -14.48 38.30
CA PRO A 510 -18.35 -15.37 39.11
C PRO A 510 -18.26 -16.83 38.65
N ALA A 511 -17.09 -17.32 38.34
CA ALA A 511 -16.76 -18.67 37.97
C ALA A 511 -15.51 -19.12 38.74
N CYS A 512 -15.38 -20.43 39.04
CA CYS A 512 -14.31 -20.93 39.88
C CYS A 512 -12.94 -20.72 39.24
N GLY A 513 -12.13 -19.83 39.84
CA GLY A 513 -10.75 -19.55 39.39
C GLY A 513 -10.63 -18.63 38.17
N GLU A 514 -11.72 -18.08 37.66
CA GLU A 514 -11.67 -17.17 36.52
C GLU A 514 -11.49 -15.72 36.96
N SER A 515 -10.62 -15.00 36.28
CA SER A 515 -10.37 -13.58 36.49
C SER A 515 -9.86 -12.93 35.20
N PHE A 516 -9.84 -11.62 35.16
CA PHE A 516 -9.22 -10.88 34.07
C PHE A 516 -8.45 -9.65 34.57
N ILE A 517 -7.46 -9.24 33.81
CA ILE A 517 -6.75 -7.98 34.00
C ILE A 517 -7.45 -6.91 33.13
N PRO A 518 -7.94 -5.80 33.72
CA PRO A 518 -8.57 -4.73 32.97
C PRO A 518 -7.61 -4.14 31.93
N GLY A 519 -8.13 -3.83 30.75
CA GLY A 519 -7.36 -3.20 29.71
C GLY A 519 -8.23 -2.81 28.51
N ASN A 520 -7.77 -1.85 27.73
CA ASN A 520 -8.47 -1.34 26.55
C ASN A 520 -7.65 -1.50 25.27
N ALA A 521 -8.32 -1.46 24.12
CA ALA A 521 -7.67 -1.66 22.82
C ALA A 521 -6.60 -0.61 22.52
N ALA A 522 -6.80 0.65 22.90
CA ALA A 522 -5.86 1.74 22.60
C ALA A 522 -4.53 1.53 23.35
N GLY A 523 -4.59 1.29 24.66
CA GLY A 523 -3.38 1.00 25.45
C GLY A 523 -2.68 -0.28 25.00
N MET A 524 -3.47 -1.34 24.70
CA MET A 524 -2.91 -2.59 24.18
C MET A 524 -2.17 -2.39 22.84
N ASN A 525 -2.71 -1.55 21.96
CA ASN A 525 -2.06 -1.24 20.68
C ASN A 525 -0.75 -0.45 20.84
N THR A 526 -0.63 0.42 21.86
CA THR A 526 0.64 1.13 22.12
C THR A 526 1.73 0.16 22.56
N ILE A 527 1.39 -0.80 23.42
CA ILE A 527 2.30 -1.87 23.87
C ILE A 527 2.68 -2.76 22.67
N ALA A 528 1.70 -3.16 21.87
CA ALA A 528 1.94 -3.96 20.67
C ALA A 528 2.87 -3.25 19.66
N THR A 529 2.74 -1.94 19.52
CA THR A 529 3.62 -1.14 18.65
C THR A 529 5.07 -1.13 19.15
N MET A 530 5.28 -1.00 20.46
CA MET A 530 6.61 -1.10 21.08
C MET A 530 7.26 -2.47 20.77
N ILE A 531 6.51 -3.55 20.98
CA ILE A 531 7.00 -4.93 20.70
C ILE A 531 7.27 -5.11 19.20
N THR A 532 6.38 -4.60 18.34
CA THR A 532 6.56 -4.67 16.89
C THR A 532 7.82 -3.96 16.42
N GLN A 533 8.10 -2.76 16.94
CA GLN A 533 9.31 -2.01 16.61
C GLN A 533 10.57 -2.73 17.06
N ALA A 534 10.59 -3.26 18.28
CA ALA A 534 11.69 -4.07 18.78
C ALA A 534 11.92 -5.31 17.90
N SER A 535 10.84 -6.01 17.54
CA SER A 535 10.90 -7.18 16.65
C SER A 535 11.55 -6.85 15.31
N ILE A 536 11.15 -5.75 14.68
CA ILE A 536 11.73 -5.28 13.41
C ILE A 536 13.22 -4.98 13.57
N GLN A 537 13.64 -4.37 14.69
CA GLN A 537 15.04 -4.06 14.95
C GLN A 537 15.90 -5.32 15.14
N TYR A 538 15.40 -6.33 15.87
CA TYR A 538 16.10 -7.61 16.01
C TYR A 538 16.18 -8.37 14.68
N LEU A 539 15.09 -8.46 13.93
CA LEU A 539 15.04 -9.15 12.65
C LEU A 539 15.93 -8.49 11.57
N ASN A 540 16.13 -7.18 11.65
CA ASN A 540 17.07 -6.46 10.79
C ASN A 540 18.53 -6.42 11.34
N GLY A 541 18.82 -7.07 12.46
CA GLY A 541 20.15 -7.11 13.08
C GLY A 541 20.64 -5.76 13.63
N ILE A 542 19.71 -4.81 13.84
CA ILE A 542 20.02 -3.48 14.41
C ILE A 542 20.28 -3.59 15.91
N LYS A 543 19.46 -4.35 16.62
CA LYS A 543 19.62 -4.61 18.06
C LYS A 543 20.29 -5.96 18.27
N LYS A 544 21.31 -5.98 19.13
CA LYS A 544 22.11 -7.17 19.44
C LYS A 544 22.32 -7.37 20.95
N GLU A 545 21.78 -6.49 21.76
CA GLU A 545 21.80 -6.52 23.21
C GLU A 545 20.46 -6.93 23.79
N SER A 546 20.44 -7.38 25.06
CA SER A 546 19.21 -7.62 25.80
C SER A 546 18.61 -6.28 26.26
N LEU A 547 17.30 -6.14 26.12
CA LEU A 547 16.58 -4.90 26.38
C LEU A 547 15.36 -5.12 27.26
N TRP A 548 15.14 -4.19 28.17
CA TRP A 548 13.88 -4.00 28.85
C TRP A 548 13.16 -2.79 28.27
N LEU A 549 12.07 -3.02 27.63
CA LEU A 549 11.22 -2.01 27.01
C LEU A 549 9.98 -1.78 27.87
N THR A 550 9.60 -0.54 28.03
CA THR A 550 8.41 -0.16 28.79
C THR A 550 7.62 0.90 28.04
N SER A 551 6.35 0.60 27.72
CA SER A 551 5.39 1.57 27.20
C SER A 551 4.58 2.12 28.37
N ILE A 552 4.59 3.42 28.59
CA ILE A 552 3.86 4.11 29.65
C ILE A 552 2.82 5.01 28.98
N ASN A 553 1.55 4.81 29.33
CA ASN A 553 0.39 5.49 28.75
C ASN A 553 -0.36 6.21 29.85
N ARG A 554 -0.45 7.54 29.81
CA ARG A 554 -1.26 8.36 30.71
C ARG A 554 -1.09 7.98 32.20
N PRO A 555 0.14 8.04 32.75
CA PRO A 555 0.44 7.55 34.10
C PRO A 555 -0.41 8.23 35.18
N ALA A 556 -0.85 9.49 34.97
CA ALA A 556 -1.76 10.20 35.87
C ALA A 556 -3.14 9.54 35.99
N ASP A 557 -3.58 8.75 35.01
CA ASP A 557 -4.87 8.07 35.06
C ASP A 557 -4.88 6.91 36.08
N ALA A 558 -3.73 6.46 36.57
CA ALA A 558 -3.65 5.40 37.58
C ALA A 558 -4.44 5.79 38.85
N GLN A 559 -4.24 6.99 39.35
CA GLN A 559 -4.95 7.48 40.54
C GLN A 559 -6.46 7.60 40.30
N VAL A 560 -6.87 8.04 39.11
CA VAL A 560 -8.31 8.16 38.76
C VAL A 560 -8.97 6.78 38.73
N GLN A 561 -8.23 5.73 38.39
CA GLN A 561 -8.73 4.36 38.31
C GLN A 561 -8.52 3.55 39.61
N GLY A 562 -8.06 4.20 40.67
CA GLY A 562 -7.89 3.59 41.99
C GLY A 562 -6.58 2.88 42.26
N GLY A 563 -5.60 3.06 41.39
CA GLY A 563 -4.23 2.56 41.53
C GLY A 563 -3.20 3.67 41.76
N THR A 564 -1.94 3.32 41.79
CA THR A 564 -0.83 4.26 41.95
C THR A 564 0.25 3.97 40.91
N TYR A 565 0.72 5.01 40.24
CA TYR A 565 1.90 4.91 39.39
C TYR A 565 3.17 5.04 40.26
N ILE A 566 4.05 4.04 40.19
CA ILE A 566 5.30 3.95 40.97
C ILE A 566 6.54 3.85 40.06
N GLY A 567 6.36 4.06 38.77
CA GLY A 567 7.46 4.05 37.79
C GLY A 567 8.34 5.31 37.88
N PRO A 568 9.26 5.49 36.95
CA PRO A 568 10.18 6.64 36.93
C PRO A 568 9.43 7.97 36.76
N ASP A 569 9.97 9.03 37.30
CA ASP A 569 9.46 10.38 37.14
C ASP A 569 9.38 10.77 35.65
N LEU A 570 8.26 11.29 35.23
CA LEU A 570 8.03 11.75 33.87
C LEU A 570 7.66 13.23 33.85
N PRO A 571 7.96 13.96 32.77
CA PRO A 571 7.53 15.34 32.62
C PRO A 571 6.01 15.49 32.83
N THR A 572 5.61 16.57 33.51
CA THR A 572 4.19 16.87 33.72
C THR A 572 3.44 16.91 32.39
N GLY A 573 2.28 16.22 32.33
CA GLY A 573 1.47 16.14 31.12
C GLY A 573 1.91 15.08 30.12
N THR A 574 2.84 14.19 30.48
CA THR A 574 3.19 13.03 29.62
C THR A 574 1.96 12.19 29.32
N ILE A 575 1.60 12.10 28.04
CA ILE A 575 0.48 11.27 27.55
C ILE A 575 0.97 9.86 27.24
N GLN A 576 2.12 9.76 26.58
CA GLN A 576 2.72 8.48 26.19
C GLN A 576 4.23 8.60 26.09
N THR A 577 4.93 7.56 26.54
CA THR A 577 6.37 7.42 26.33
C THR A 577 6.76 5.96 26.23
N VAL A 578 7.88 5.68 25.57
CA VAL A 578 8.53 4.36 25.54
C VAL A 578 9.94 4.51 26.10
N LEU A 579 10.26 3.70 27.08
CA LEU A 579 11.59 3.63 27.66
C LEU A 579 12.28 2.36 27.18
N GLU A 580 13.53 2.49 26.78
CA GLU A 580 14.41 1.39 26.37
C GLU A 580 15.64 1.39 27.29
N ARG A 581 15.93 0.26 27.94
CA ARG A 581 17.00 0.13 28.94
C ARG A 581 17.60 -1.26 28.88
N ALA A 582 18.77 -1.42 29.43
CA ALA A 582 19.31 -2.74 29.75
C ALA A 582 18.40 -3.47 30.74
N TRP A 583 18.48 -4.78 30.81
CA TRP A 583 17.77 -5.54 31.84
C TRP A 583 18.16 -5.05 33.23
N PRO A 584 17.22 -5.01 34.18
CA PRO A 584 17.54 -4.67 35.56
C PRO A 584 18.57 -5.67 36.14
N GLU A 585 19.46 -5.19 36.98
CA GLU A 585 20.34 -6.09 37.74
C GLU A 585 19.51 -6.94 38.70
N SER A 586 19.92 -8.19 38.90
CA SER A 586 19.20 -9.08 39.83
C SER A 586 19.34 -8.54 41.25
N THR A 587 18.24 -8.34 41.95
CA THR A 587 18.20 -7.85 43.35
C THR A 587 18.84 -8.83 44.35
N HIS A 588 19.30 -10.00 43.92
CA HIS A 588 19.88 -11.05 44.76
C HIS A 588 21.38 -10.90 45.09
N GLU A 589 22.11 -9.94 44.49
CA GLU A 589 23.52 -9.70 44.82
C GLU A 589 23.77 -8.60 45.90
N ALA A 590 22.74 -7.95 46.42
CA ALA A 590 22.90 -6.91 47.47
C ALA A 590 22.94 -7.49 48.91
N GLY A 591 23.17 -8.79 49.07
CA GLY A 591 23.17 -9.46 50.35
C GLY A 591 24.33 -10.46 50.53
N LYS A 592 25.57 -10.03 50.26
CA LYS A 592 26.77 -10.69 50.77
C LYS A 592 27.74 -9.68 51.39
#